data_6327543ba87b8d0d7541157f1f5b22bf
#
_entry.id   6327543ba87b8d0d7541157f1f5b22bf
#
_cell.length_a   1.000
_cell.length_b   1.000
_cell.length_c   1.000
_cell.angle_alpha   90.00
_cell.angle_beta   90.00
_cell.angle_gamma   90.00
#
_symmetry.space_group_name_H-M   'P 1'
#
loop_
_entity.id
_entity.type
_entity.pdbx_description
1 polymer ?
#
loop_
_entity_poly.entity_id
_entity_poly.type
_entity_poly.pdbx_seq_one_letter_code
_entity_poly.pdbx_strand_id
1 'polypeptide(L)'
;MGGDCKKKLQHQPAEEKIVFFDEFAVYDRPSLFYGWAERNTRPEVNSDESTRHKLNGFLCVDALTGEEFFRLSPHAKTEDISLYLAELCLECVELGVSKLCIILDNNPTHQQKMRLQLATHLQQMGLAQEITLEFLYMPPYSPKLNLVEYIIHLLRLRFLHHLPLGTTLVQIEQQLEQFLQSHQFLGSQQVRKTLNFIFSLVA
;
A
#
# COMPACT_ATOMS: atom_id res chain seq x y z
N MET A 1 14.95 0.79 -14.27
CA MET A 1 13.64 0.47 -13.68
C MET A 1 12.45 0.95 -14.55
N GLY A 2 12.38 2.21 -14.97
CA GLY A 2 11.24 2.73 -15.75
C GLY A 2 10.96 1.99 -17.06
N GLY A 3 11.97 1.61 -17.82
CA GLY A 3 11.80 0.93 -19.11
C GLY A 3 11.25 -0.49 -19.02
N ASP A 4 11.70 -1.27 -18.04
CA ASP A 4 11.26 -2.66 -17.88
C ASP A 4 9.86 -2.77 -17.28
N CYS A 5 9.55 -1.96 -16.28
CA CYS A 5 8.21 -1.89 -15.67
C CYS A 5 7.18 -1.43 -16.71
N LYS A 6 7.49 -0.38 -17.49
CA LYS A 6 6.60 0.12 -18.55
C LYS A 6 6.32 -0.92 -19.62
N LYS A 7 7.34 -1.67 -20.06
CA LYS A 7 7.17 -2.75 -21.03
C LYS A 7 6.31 -3.89 -20.48
N LYS A 8 6.52 -4.30 -19.23
CA LYS A 8 5.71 -5.32 -18.55
C LYS A 8 4.25 -4.93 -18.49
N LEU A 9 3.94 -3.70 -18.10
CA LEU A 9 2.56 -3.20 -18.04
C LEU A 9 1.86 -3.11 -19.38
N GLN A 10 2.61 -2.94 -20.49
CA GLN A 10 2.03 -2.88 -21.83
C GLN A 10 1.69 -4.26 -22.43
N HIS A 11 2.31 -5.33 -21.93
CA HIS A 11 2.20 -6.69 -22.47
C HIS A 11 1.98 -7.71 -21.33
N GLN A 12 1.17 -7.36 -20.34
CA GLN A 12 0.88 -8.21 -19.19
C GLN A 12 -0.08 -9.35 -19.59
N PRO A 13 0.35 -10.63 -19.53
CA PRO A 13 -0.53 -11.77 -19.72
C PRO A 13 -1.61 -11.83 -18.62
N ALA A 14 -2.72 -12.52 -18.91
CA ALA A 14 -3.83 -12.62 -17.95
C ALA A 14 -3.46 -13.35 -16.64
N GLU A 15 -2.50 -14.29 -16.71
CA GLU A 15 -1.98 -15.02 -15.57
C GLU A 15 -0.88 -14.28 -14.79
N GLU A 16 -0.49 -13.08 -15.22
CA GLU A 16 0.46 -12.23 -14.50
C GLU A 16 -0.25 -11.05 -13.84
N LYS A 17 0.12 -10.71 -12.61
CA LYS A 17 -0.35 -9.52 -11.89
C LYS A 17 0.85 -8.67 -11.47
N ILE A 18 0.75 -7.34 -11.59
CA ILE A 18 1.78 -6.40 -11.15
C ILE A 18 1.14 -5.51 -10.10
N VAL A 19 1.71 -5.49 -8.91
CA VAL A 19 1.21 -4.67 -7.81
C VAL A 19 2.31 -3.74 -7.28
N PHE A 20 1.90 -2.57 -6.83
CA PHE A 20 2.74 -1.69 -6.01
C PHE A 20 2.38 -1.92 -4.55
N PHE A 21 3.37 -1.98 -3.68
CA PHE A 21 3.22 -2.19 -2.24
C PHE A 21 3.84 -1.05 -1.44
N ASP A 22 3.19 -0.67 -0.34
CA ASP A 22 3.76 0.19 0.70
C ASP A 22 3.05 0.02 2.04
N GLU A 23 3.69 0.49 3.13
CA GLU A 23 3.10 0.59 4.46
C GLU A 23 2.87 2.04 4.85
N PHE A 24 1.84 2.25 5.67
CA PHE A 24 1.56 3.54 6.26
C PHE A 24 1.06 3.42 7.70
N ALA A 25 1.18 4.51 8.45
CA ALA A 25 0.70 4.57 9.82
C ALA A 25 -0.66 5.26 9.89
N VAL A 26 -1.56 4.68 10.70
CA VAL A 26 -2.85 5.22 11.08
C VAL A 26 -2.81 5.56 12.56
N TYR A 27 -3.17 6.78 12.92
CA TYR A 27 -3.19 7.27 14.29
C TYR A 27 -4.59 7.73 14.66
N ASP A 28 -4.97 7.56 15.92
CA ASP A 28 -6.22 8.06 16.50
C ASP A 28 -6.22 9.58 16.79
N ARG A 29 -5.12 10.25 16.50
CA ARG A 29 -5.00 11.68 16.73
C ARG A 29 -5.46 12.48 15.53
N PRO A 30 -6.20 13.58 15.76
CA PRO A 30 -6.46 14.56 14.72
C PRO A 30 -5.16 15.03 14.08
N SER A 31 -5.16 15.11 12.76
CA SER A 31 -4.07 15.71 11.99
C SER A 31 -4.65 16.65 10.94
N LEU A 32 -3.91 17.69 10.61
CA LEU A 32 -4.30 18.62 9.55
C LEU A 32 -3.52 18.30 8.28
N PHE A 33 -4.21 18.33 7.15
CA PHE A 33 -3.54 18.39 5.87
C PHE A 33 -3.07 19.80 5.56
N TYR A 34 -3.92 20.78 5.87
CA TYR A 34 -3.61 22.22 5.85
C TYR A 34 -4.47 22.94 6.87
N GLY A 35 -4.02 24.09 7.35
CA GLY A 35 -4.74 24.94 8.30
C GLY A 35 -4.21 26.36 8.25
N TRP A 36 -5.00 27.30 8.72
CA TRP A 36 -4.58 28.68 8.91
C TRP A 36 -3.78 28.81 10.21
N ALA A 37 -2.65 29.50 10.11
CA ALA A 37 -1.82 29.84 11.26
C ALA A 37 -1.17 31.19 11.03
N GLU A 38 -0.67 31.80 12.09
CA GLU A 38 0.14 33.01 11.98
C GLU A 38 1.40 32.73 11.14
N ARG A 39 1.85 33.74 10.42
CA ARG A 39 3.05 33.60 9.56
C ARG A 39 4.25 33.14 10.40
N ASN A 40 4.94 32.09 9.92
CA ASN A 40 6.06 31.40 10.58
C ASN A 40 5.69 30.56 11.82
N THR A 41 4.40 30.29 12.04
CA THR A 41 3.94 29.31 13.03
C THR A 41 3.35 28.07 12.34
N ARG A 42 3.18 26.99 13.11
CA ARG A 42 2.46 25.80 12.65
C ARG A 42 1.03 25.85 13.16
N PRO A 43 0.02 25.44 12.35
CA PRO A 43 -1.32 25.29 12.87
C PRO A 43 -1.33 24.35 14.06
N GLU A 44 -1.98 24.76 15.14
CA GLU A 44 -2.21 23.93 16.31
C GLU A 44 -3.42 23.03 16.09
N VAL A 45 -3.34 21.79 16.55
CA VAL A 45 -4.44 20.84 16.55
C VAL A 45 -4.74 20.46 17.99
N ASN A 46 -5.95 20.68 18.41
CA ASN A 46 -6.39 20.23 19.73
C ASN A 46 -6.35 18.70 19.77
N SER A 47 -5.78 18.15 20.83
CA SER A 47 -5.75 16.72 21.10
C SER A 47 -6.06 16.51 22.58
N ASP A 48 -6.99 15.61 22.84
CA ASP A 48 -7.42 15.23 24.19
C ASP A 48 -6.62 14.04 24.73
N GLU A 49 -5.71 13.47 23.95
CA GLU A 49 -4.98 12.27 24.29
C GLU A 49 -3.52 12.52 24.63
N SER A 50 -3.08 11.94 25.76
CA SER A 50 -1.69 11.94 26.21
C SER A 50 -0.84 10.83 25.56
N THR A 51 -1.47 9.74 25.11
CA THR A 51 -0.82 8.58 24.50
C THR A 51 -1.15 8.49 23.01
N ARG A 52 -0.20 7.98 22.24
CA ARG A 52 -0.31 7.80 20.79
C ARG A 52 -0.61 6.34 20.48
N HIS A 53 -1.84 6.04 20.11
CA HIS A 53 -2.17 4.73 19.57
C HIS A 53 -1.95 4.72 18.06
N LYS A 54 -1.51 3.58 17.56
CA LYS A 54 -1.09 3.42 16.17
C LYS A 54 -1.50 2.05 15.65
N LEU A 55 -2.08 2.03 14.46
CA LEU A 55 -2.12 0.87 13.58
C LEU A 55 -1.22 1.09 12.36
N ASN A 56 -0.79 0.00 11.76
CA ASN A 56 -0.05 0.05 10.50
C ASN A 56 -0.96 -0.49 9.39
N GLY A 57 -1.04 0.22 8.29
CA GLY A 57 -1.73 -0.24 7.09
C GLY A 57 -0.73 -0.85 6.12
N PHE A 58 -1.08 -1.98 5.54
CA PHE A 58 -0.43 -2.58 4.38
C PHE A 58 -1.36 -2.40 3.18
N LEU A 59 -0.82 -1.94 2.08
CA LEU A 59 -1.60 -1.67 0.88
C LEU A 59 -0.84 -2.14 -0.37
N CYS A 60 -1.45 -3.04 -1.11
CA CYS A 60 -1.08 -3.34 -2.49
C CYS A 60 -2.12 -2.76 -3.45
N VAL A 61 -1.66 -2.31 -4.61
CA VAL A 61 -2.51 -1.76 -5.66
C VAL A 61 -2.12 -2.38 -6.99
N ASP A 62 -3.11 -2.97 -7.66
CA ASP A 62 -2.92 -3.51 -9.00
C ASP A 62 -2.64 -2.40 -10.01
N ALA A 63 -1.60 -2.57 -10.80
CA ALA A 63 -1.10 -1.56 -11.73
C ALA A 63 -1.99 -1.37 -12.98
N LEU A 64 -2.93 -2.27 -13.26
CA LEU A 64 -3.86 -2.17 -14.38
C LEU A 64 -5.26 -1.76 -13.95
N THR A 65 -5.79 -2.44 -12.94
CA THR A 65 -7.19 -2.29 -12.52
C THR A 65 -7.35 -1.22 -11.46
N GLY A 66 -6.31 -0.98 -10.64
CA GLY A 66 -6.38 -0.16 -9.44
C GLY A 66 -7.01 -0.89 -8.25
N GLU A 67 -7.27 -2.19 -8.38
CA GLU A 67 -7.75 -3.02 -7.29
C GLU A 67 -6.79 -2.98 -6.11
N GLU A 68 -7.34 -2.83 -4.93
CA GLU A 68 -6.60 -2.62 -3.70
C GLU A 68 -6.71 -3.85 -2.80
N PHE A 69 -5.58 -4.37 -2.36
CA PHE A 69 -5.52 -5.33 -1.29
C PHE A 69 -5.00 -4.62 -0.04
N PHE A 70 -5.83 -4.55 1.00
CA PHE A 70 -5.59 -3.73 2.19
C PHE A 70 -5.73 -4.53 3.48
N ARG A 71 -4.85 -4.26 4.44
CA ARG A 71 -4.93 -4.82 5.79
C ARG A 71 -4.40 -3.84 6.82
N LEU A 72 -5.06 -3.77 7.99
CA LEU A 72 -4.52 -3.13 9.18
C LEU A 72 -3.87 -4.15 10.12
N SER A 73 -2.79 -3.75 10.77
CA SER A 73 -2.05 -4.58 11.72
C SER A 73 -1.51 -3.71 12.87
N PRO A 74 -1.47 -4.23 14.11
CA PRO A 74 -0.83 -3.53 15.22
C PRO A 74 0.68 -3.35 15.01
N HIS A 75 1.31 -4.19 14.20
CA HIS A 75 2.75 -4.16 13.94
C HIS A 75 3.04 -4.10 12.44
N ALA A 76 4.23 -3.58 12.07
CA ALA A 76 4.76 -3.58 10.71
C ALA A 76 6.18 -4.17 10.73
N LYS A 77 6.32 -5.39 11.25
CA LYS A 77 7.57 -6.14 11.23
C LYS A 77 7.66 -6.95 9.94
N THR A 78 8.84 -7.41 9.62
CA THR A 78 9.10 -8.29 8.46
C THR A 78 8.15 -9.49 8.39
N GLU A 79 7.78 -10.04 9.56
CA GLU A 79 6.85 -11.18 9.68
C GLU A 79 5.42 -10.79 9.27
N ASP A 80 4.93 -9.64 9.76
CA ASP A 80 3.59 -9.14 9.43
C ASP A 80 3.46 -8.85 7.92
N ILE A 81 4.51 -8.25 7.33
CA ILE A 81 4.57 -7.97 5.89
C ILE A 81 4.59 -9.27 5.09
N SER A 82 5.40 -10.25 5.51
CA SER A 82 5.50 -11.52 4.79
C SER A 82 4.19 -12.32 4.84
N LEU A 83 3.46 -12.28 5.94
CA LEU A 83 2.15 -12.90 6.07
C LEU A 83 1.11 -12.19 5.18
N TYR A 84 1.07 -10.87 5.20
CA TYR A 84 0.21 -10.08 4.32
C TYR A 84 0.43 -10.39 2.84
N LEU A 85 1.70 -10.47 2.41
CA LEU A 85 2.03 -10.82 1.03
C LEU A 85 1.68 -12.27 0.69
N ALA A 86 1.72 -13.20 1.66
CA ALA A 86 1.27 -14.57 1.45
C ALA A 86 -0.25 -14.66 1.27
N GLU A 87 -1.01 -13.87 2.02
CA GLU A 87 -2.47 -13.75 1.84
C GLU A 87 -2.83 -13.15 0.47
N LEU A 88 -2.11 -12.12 0.02
CA LEU A 88 -2.24 -11.59 -1.34
C LEU A 88 -1.94 -12.67 -2.41
N CYS A 89 -0.92 -13.51 -2.20
CA CYS A 89 -0.60 -14.62 -3.10
C CYS A 89 -1.74 -15.64 -3.17
N LEU A 90 -2.37 -15.96 -2.03
CA LEU A 90 -3.52 -16.86 -1.99
C LEU A 90 -4.66 -16.32 -2.84
N GLU A 91 -5.03 -15.06 -2.65
CA GLU A 91 -6.07 -14.40 -3.43
C GLU A 91 -5.73 -14.36 -4.94
N CYS A 92 -4.47 -14.08 -5.27
CA CYS A 92 -4.00 -14.13 -6.66
C CYS A 92 -4.16 -15.52 -7.29
N VAL A 93 -3.80 -16.59 -6.58
CA VAL A 93 -3.93 -17.98 -7.08
C VAL A 93 -5.39 -18.35 -7.26
N GLU A 94 -6.27 -17.96 -6.34
CA GLU A 94 -7.73 -18.18 -6.46
C GLU A 94 -8.33 -17.49 -7.69
N LEU A 95 -7.72 -16.36 -8.11
CA LEU A 95 -8.08 -15.64 -9.34
C LEU A 95 -7.38 -16.17 -10.61
N GLY A 96 -6.60 -17.25 -10.51
CA GLY A 96 -5.88 -17.86 -11.63
C GLY A 96 -4.56 -17.17 -12.02
N VAL A 97 -4.02 -16.32 -11.14
CA VAL A 97 -2.71 -15.68 -11.34
C VAL A 97 -1.61 -16.64 -10.92
N SER A 98 -0.68 -16.94 -11.83
CA SER A 98 0.48 -17.81 -11.60
C SER A 98 1.80 -17.04 -11.43
N LYS A 99 1.80 -15.72 -11.72
CA LYS A 99 2.98 -14.88 -11.54
C LYS A 99 2.60 -13.51 -10.99
N LEU A 100 3.20 -13.16 -9.85
CA LEU A 100 3.01 -11.89 -9.17
C LEU A 100 4.31 -11.09 -9.13
N CYS A 101 4.31 -9.91 -9.74
CA CYS A 101 5.39 -8.94 -9.66
C CYS A 101 5.04 -7.87 -8.63
N ILE A 102 5.85 -7.76 -7.58
CA ILE A 102 5.66 -6.82 -6.48
C ILE A 102 6.69 -5.70 -6.60
N ILE A 103 6.21 -4.46 -6.75
CA ILE A 103 7.04 -3.26 -6.81
C ILE A 103 6.99 -2.60 -5.43
N LEU A 104 8.15 -2.40 -4.80
CA LEU A 104 8.28 -1.92 -3.43
C LEU A 104 9.53 -1.05 -3.26
N ASP A 105 9.62 -0.35 -2.15
CA ASP A 105 10.79 0.44 -1.81
C ASP A 105 11.96 -0.43 -1.30
N ASN A 106 13.12 0.22 -1.07
CA ASN A 106 14.32 -0.43 -0.56
C ASN A 106 14.40 -0.49 0.97
N ASN A 107 13.26 -0.49 1.69
CA ASN A 107 13.26 -0.60 3.14
C ASN A 107 13.95 -1.93 3.56
N PRO A 108 14.80 -1.93 4.60
CA PRO A 108 15.41 -3.16 5.12
C PRO A 108 14.41 -4.27 5.49
N THR A 109 13.19 -3.91 5.88
CA THR A 109 12.10 -4.85 6.17
C THR A 109 11.61 -5.63 4.93
N HIS A 110 11.85 -5.11 3.72
CA HIS A 110 11.41 -5.69 2.45
C HIS A 110 12.44 -6.61 1.79
N GLN A 111 13.58 -6.87 2.46
CA GLN A 111 14.70 -7.55 1.85
C GLN A 111 14.68 -9.07 2.07
N GLN A 112 15.87 -9.69 2.08
CA GLN A 112 16.04 -11.15 2.09
C GLN A 112 15.25 -11.85 3.18
N LYS A 113 15.22 -11.29 4.42
CA LYS A 113 14.49 -11.91 5.54
C LYS A 113 13.00 -12.02 5.25
N MET A 114 12.38 -10.97 4.71
CA MET A 114 10.97 -10.97 4.32
C MET A 114 10.69 -12.04 3.26
N ARG A 115 11.53 -12.12 2.21
CA ARG A 115 11.38 -13.13 1.14
C ARG A 115 11.50 -14.55 1.64
N LEU A 116 12.41 -14.82 2.58
CA LEU A 116 12.54 -16.14 3.19
C LEU A 116 11.31 -16.53 4.04
N GLN A 117 10.79 -15.58 4.82
CA GLN A 117 9.57 -15.82 5.61
C GLN A 117 8.35 -16.00 4.70
N LEU A 118 8.22 -15.18 3.65
CA LEU A 118 7.17 -15.33 2.64
C LEU A 118 7.22 -16.72 1.98
N ALA A 119 8.40 -17.17 1.55
CA ALA A 119 8.56 -18.51 0.99
C ALA A 119 8.12 -19.60 1.97
N THR A 120 8.40 -19.45 3.27
CA THR A 120 7.93 -20.37 4.32
C THR A 120 6.41 -20.36 4.44
N HIS A 121 5.78 -19.19 4.43
CA HIS A 121 4.31 -19.07 4.45
C HIS A 121 3.67 -19.71 3.23
N LEU A 122 4.20 -19.45 2.03
CA LEU A 122 3.70 -20.06 0.79
C LEU A 122 3.81 -21.59 0.81
N GLN A 123 4.89 -22.12 1.37
CA GLN A 123 5.05 -23.57 1.54
C GLN A 123 4.02 -24.14 2.51
N GLN A 124 3.78 -23.47 3.65
CA GLN A 124 2.78 -23.88 4.62
C GLN A 124 1.35 -23.82 4.07
N MET A 125 1.07 -22.85 3.20
CA MET A 125 -0.23 -22.69 2.53
C MET A 125 -0.40 -23.58 1.28
N GLY A 126 0.64 -24.33 0.89
CA GLY A 126 0.62 -25.17 -0.32
C GLY A 126 0.74 -24.41 -1.64
N LEU A 127 1.10 -23.13 -1.59
CA LEU A 127 1.15 -22.21 -2.76
C LEU A 127 2.51 -22.15 -3.45
N ALA A 128 3.54 -22.78 -2.90
CA ALA A 128 4.93 -22.63 -3.35
C ALA A 128 5.17 -23.04 -4.82
N GLN A 129 4.31 -23.88 -5.40
CA GLN A 129 4.38 -24.30 -6.80
C GLN A 129 3.30 -23.64 -7.68
N GLU A 130 2.34 -22.93 -7.07
CA GLU A 130 1.20 -22.34 -7.75
C GLU A 130 1.50 -20.91 -8.23
N ILE A 131 2.42 -20.21 -7.57
CA ILE A 131 2.72 -18.82 -7.88
C ILE A 131 4.22 -18.53 -7.90
N THR A 132 4.66 -17.82 -8.92
CA THR A 132 6.03 -17.31 -9.05
C THR A 132 6.08 -15.85 -8.64
N LEU A 133 7.03 -15.50 -7.78
CA LEU A 133 7.20 -14.13 -7.28
C LEU A 133 8.40 -13.44 -7.93
N GLU A 134 8.17 -12.21 -8.36
CA GLU A 134 9.21 -11.29 -8.81
C GLU A 134 9.17 -10.02 -7.96
N PHE A 135 10.31 -9.55 -7.45
CA PHE A 135 10.42 -8.33 -6.67
C PHE A 135 11.19 -7.27 -7.45
N LEU A 136 10.57 -6.12 -7.66
CA LEU A 136 11.20 -4.95 -8.27
C LEU A 136 11.33 -3.84 -7.25
N TYR A 137 12.57 -3.47 -6.95
CA TYR A 137 12.86 -2.40 -5.99
C TYR A 137 12.94 -1.04 -6.69
N MET A 138 12.22 -0.08 -6.15
CA MET A 138 12.30 1.31 -6.58
C MET A 138 13.65 1.93 -6.20
N PRO A 139 14.11 2.99 -6.90
CA PRO A 139 15.27 3.75 -6.47
C PRO A 139 15.10 4.27 -5.04
N PRO A 140 16.18 4.35 -4.26
CA PRO A 140 16.13 4.94 -2.92
C PRO A 140 15.55 6.36 -2.94
N TYR A 141 14.83 6.73 -1.87
CA TYR A 141 14.25 8.06 -1.69
C TYR A 141 13.34 8.54 -2.83
N SER A 142 12.62 7.65 -3.47
CA SER A 142 11.77 7.95 -4.61
C SER A 142 10.28 7.62 -4.40
N PRO A 143 9.63 8.14 -3.33
CA PRO A 143 8.22 7.82 -3.05
C PRO A 143 7.27 8.24 -4.19
N LYS A 144 7.63 9.28 -4.94
CA LYS A 144 6.85 9.74 -6.12
C LYS A 144 6.74 8.69 -7.23
N LEU A 145 7.56 7.64 -7.20
CA LEU A 145 7.51 6.54 -8.16
C LEU A 145 6.60 5.40 -7.69
N ASN A 146 6.11 5.44 -6.46
CA ASN A 146 5.20 4.43 -5.93
C ASN A 146 3.73 4.83 -6.16
N LEU A 147 3.00 4.02 -6.92
CA LEU A 147 1.57 4.24 -7.15
C LEU A 147 0.77 4.23 -5.83
N VAL A 148 1.16 3.39 -4.87
CA VAL A 148 0.49 3.27 -3.57
C VAL A 148 0.52 4.58 -2.80
N GLU A 149 1.59 5.36 -2.88
CA GLU A 149 1.70 6.65 -2.18
C GLU A 149 0.60 7.65 -2.59
N TYR A 150 0.15 7.60 -3.85
CA TYR A 150 -0.97 8.43 -4.32
C TYR A 150 -2.28 8.00 -3.65
N ILE A 151 -2.49 6.71 -3.44
CA ILE A 151 -3.67 6.18 -2.76
C ILE A 151 -3.60 6.45 -1.27
N ILE A 152 -2.44 6.25 -0.63
CA ILE A 152 -2.23 6.62 0.78
C ILE A 152 -2.52 8.10 1.00
N HIS A 153 -2.12 8.96 0.06
CA HIS A 153 -2.44 10.38 0.14
C HIS A 153 -3.96 10.64 0.10
N LEU A 154 -4.69 10.01 -0.83
CA LEU A 154 -6.15 10.11 -0.90
C LEU A 154 -6.83 9.55 0.35
N LEU A 155 -6.34 8.43 0.86
CA LEU A 155 -6.81 7.81 2.10
C LEU A 155 -6.64 8.76 3.29
N ARG A 156 -5.47 9.38 3.41
CA ARG A 156 -5.21 10.38 4.46
C ARG A 156 -6.17 11.56 4.36
N LEU A 157 -6.35 12.11 3.16
CA LEU A 157 -7.27 13.22 2.93
C LEU A 157 -8.72 12.89 3.30
N ARG A 158 -9.17 11.68 3.01
CA ARG A 158 -10.56 11.29 3.17
C ARG A 158 -10.89 10.79 4.57
N PHE A 159 -9.97 10.08 5.22
CA PHE A 159 -10.25 9.31 6.44
C PHE A 159 -9.35 9.63 7.63
N LEU A 160 -8.18 10.24 7.43
CA LEU A 160 -7.20 10.37 8.50
C LEU A 160 -6.88 11.83 8.88
N HIS A 161 -7.19 12.78 7.99
CA HIS A 161 -7.06 14.19 8.33
C HIS A 161 -8.38 14.76 8.84
N HIS A 162 -8.30 15.76 9.70
CA HIS A 162 -9.45 16.48 10.25
C HIS A 162 -10.43 15.58 11.03
N LEU A 163 -9.93 14.51 11.64
CA LEU A 163 -10.75 13.63 12.47
C LEU A 163 -11.35 14.43 13.64
N PRO A 164 -12.63 14.17 14.03
CA PRO A 164 -13.19 14.69 15.25
C PRO A 164 -12.39 14.25 16.48
N LEU A 165 -12.38 15.07 17.53
CA LEU A 165 -11.83 14.68 18.82
C LEU A 165 -12.54 13.43 19.36
N GLY A 166 -11.77 12.53 19.97
CA GLY A 166 -12.29 11.27 20.51
C GLY A 166 -12.53 10.17 19.45
N THR A 167 -12.15 10.38 18.18
CA THR A 167 -12.21 9.31 17.17
C THR A 167 -11.21 8.21 17.53
N THR A 168 -11.69 6.98 17.68
CA THR A 168 -10.87 5.83 18.05
C THR A 168 -10.31 5.10 16.82
N LEU A 169 -9.20 4.35 16.99
CA LEU A 169 -8.66 3.50 15.92
C LEU A 169 -9.67 2.49 15.39
N VAL A 170 -10.51 1.92 16.26
CA VAL A 170 -11.57 0.98 15.86
C VAL A 170 -12.57 1.64 14.90
N GLN A 171 -12.96 2.88 15.17
CA GLN A 171 -13.87 3.62 14.28
C GLN A 171 -13.22 3.91 12.92
N ILE A 172 -11.93 4.25 12.90
CA ILE A 172 -11.18 4.49 11.66
C ILE A 172 -11.07 3.18 10.87
N GLU A 173 -10.72 2.08 11.52
CA GLU A 173 -10.63 0.74 10.92
C GLU A 173 -11.96 0.35 10.24
N GLN A 174 -13.06 0.43 10.98
CA GLN A 174 -14.39 0.12 10.45
C GLN A 174 -14.77 0.98 9.24
N GLN A 175 -14.46 2.27 9.27
CA GLN A 175 -14.73 3.17 8.15
C GLN A 175 -13.90 2.83 6.91
N LEU A 176 -12.63 2.48 7.10
CA LEU A 176 -11.74 2.07 6.01
C LEU A 176 -12.19 0.74 5.39
N GLU A 177 -12.46 -0.27 6.22
CA GLU A 177 -12.95 -1.56 5.75
C GLU A 177 -14.27 -1.43 5.00
N GLN A 178 -15.24 -0.71 5.56
CA GLN A 178 -16.53 -0.48 4.91
C GLN A 178 -16.38 0.24 3.55
N PHE A 179 -15.47 1.20 3.46
CA PHE A 179 -15.22 1.87 2.19
C PHE A 179 -14.62 0.91 1.16
N LEU A 180 -13.57 0.17 1.52
CA LEU A 180 -12.84 -0.71 0.61
C LEU A 180 -13.66 -1.92 0.14
N GLN A 181 -14.65 -2.36 0.93
CA GLN A 181 -15.59 -3.40 0.51
C GLN A 181 -16.49 -2.98 -0.67
N SER A 182 -16.74 -1.71 -0.86
CA SER A 182 -17.70 -1.20 -1.85
C SER A 182 -17.10 -0.23 -2.86
N HIS A 183 -15.90 0.24 -2.63
CA HIS A 183 -15.23 1.27 -3.44
C HIS A 183 -13.74 1.00 -3.55
N GLN A 184 -13.13 1.52 -4.60
CA GLN A 184 -11.68 1.67 -4.74
C GLN A 184 -11.32 3.15 -4.92
N PHE A 185 -10.10 3.53 -4.53
CA PHE A 185 -9.65 4.92 -4.62
C PHE A 185 -9.42 5.38 -6.04
N LEU A 186 -8.82 4.51 -6.87
CA LEU A 186 -8.53 4.82 -8.27
C LEU A 186 -9.09 3.73 -9.18
N GLY A 187 -9.92 4.11 -10.14
CA GLY A 187 -10.29 3.22 -11.23
C GLY A 187 -9.16 3.06 -12.25
N SER A 188 -9.24 2.05 -13.12
CA SER A 188 -8.21 1.68 -14.10
C SER A 188 -7.73 2.86 -14.97
N GLN A 189 -8.62 3.77 -15.36
CA GLN A 189 -8.25 4.95 -16.15
C GLN A 189 -7.40 5.94 -15.35
N GLN A 190 -7.70 6.14 -14.06
CA GLN A 190 -6.93 7.02 -13.18
C GLN A 190 -5.57 6.40 -12.86
N VAL A 191 -5.51 5.10 -12.57
CA VAL A 191 -4.25 4.35 -12.41
C VAL A 191 -3.37 4.55 -13.63
N ARG A 192 -3.90 4.34 -14.83
CA ARG A 192 -3.14 4.53 -16.08
C ARG A 192 -2.61 5.95 -16.23
N LYS A 193 -3.39 6.98 -15.89
CA LYS A 193 -2.94 8.38 -15.91
C LYS A 193 -1.83 8.64 -14.90
N THR A 194 -1.98 8.12 -13.67
CA THR A 194 -0.99 8.25 -12.60
C THR A 194 0.32 7.55 -12.98
N LEU A 195 0.26 6.32 -13.53
CA LEU A 195 1.45 5.61 -13.99
C LEU A 195 2.15 6.32 -15.15
N ASN A 196 1.40 6.88 -16.10
CA ASN A 196 2.01 7.69 -17.17
C ASN A 196 2.74 8.91 -16.62
N PHE A 197 2.17 9.58 -15.61
CA PHE A 197 2.86 10.65 -14.89
C PHE A 197 4.11 10.15 -14.18
N ILE A 198 4.03 9.06 -13.41
CA ILE A 198 5.17 8.44 -12.73
C ILE A 198 6.29 8.12 -13.73
N PHE A 199 5.97 7.51 -14.86
CA PHE A 199 6.97 7.18 -15.88
C PHE A 199 7.58 8.41 -16.57
N SER A 200 6.87 9.52 -16.61
CA SER A 200 7.43 10.79 -17.12
C SER A 200 8.47 11.40 -16.19
N LEU A 201 8.49 11.02 -14.91
CA LEU A 201 9.48 11.50 -13.93
C LEU A 201 10.84 10.80 -14.07
N VAL A 202 10.90 9.67 -14.78
CA VAL A 202 12.12 8.83 -14.94
C VAL A 202 12.55 8.68 -16.41
N ALA A 203 11.88 9.35 -17.32
CA ALA A 203 12.23 9.43 -18.74
C ALA A 203 13.17 10.62 -18.99
#